data_4863237d9ad7a8521fd4bccc0fb952be
#
_entry.id   4863237d9ad7a8521fd4bccc0fb952be
#
_cell.length_a   1.000
_cell.length_b   1.000
_cell.length_c   1.000
_cell.angle_alpha   90.00
_cell.angle_beta   90.00
_cell.angle_gamma   90.00
#
_symmetry.space_group_name_H-M   'P 1'
#
loop_
_entity.id
_entity.type
_entity.pdbx_description
1 polymer ?
#
loop_
_entity_poly.entity_id
_entity_poly.type
_entity_poly.pdbx_seq_one_letter_code
_entity_poly.pdbx_strand_id
1 'polypeptide(L)'
;MSDADDNMIETEGLGRRFGHARAISAIDLRIARGEIFGLVGPDGAGKTTLLQLLAAILDPSEGNCRVLGFDTVRQASEITSRIGYMAQGFTLYDHLTVAENLAFAGKVRAVPQAVYAARSERLLAMAALTPFLHRREGTLSGGMRKKLALCTNLIHQPPLLLLDEPGLGVDPLSRRELWRMLEDFRREGATIVFATSYMDEAEMCDRVAFLDRGSITAQGSPDALRARAQGAVFXVETDNPVAVENVLSEAPEMLGSQWRPTXVRFVVEPAKGLSNELRKQLEQLGRVEPATPSMEDVFVVLRKGERTEVPTGIAEVARLAASKGHREPAESVETRRLTRRFGDFVAVDDVSFEVNPGEIFGLLGPNGAGKTTLIRMLCGLLPPSNGTARVVGIDIASQPRRLRQRIGYMSQRFSLYHDLTVHENLAFFASAYGIKRRPAREAIAWASAVTGLHGLADESVSGLSGXVRQRLALACGILHRPAVLFLDEPTSGVDPQARSRFWRLVNTLAAAGTAVLVTTHYLEEAAYCHRLGLMYEGRLIAAGDLAALRAGLPQDGLETIEDVFLAYIERERTQAVRPIXEAG
;
A
#
# COMPACT_ATOMS: atom_id res chain seq x y z
N MET A 1 15.87 35.87 22.77
CA MET A 1 16.32 34.68 22.01
C MET A 1 15.34 34.56 20.85
N SER A 2 15.82 34.74 19.63
CA SER A 2 14.94 34.80 18.47
C SER A 2 14.57 33.41 17.97
N ASP A 3 13.38 33.27 17.43
CA ASP A 3 12.82 32.04 16.87
C ASP A 3 13.73 31.38 15.81
N ALA A 4 14.78 32.05 15.39
CA ALA A 4 15.70 31.56 14.34
C ALA A 4 16.63 30.45 14.82
N ASP A 5 16.82 30.29 16.13
CA ASP A 5 17.80 29.33 16.68
C ASP A 5 17.24 27.92 16.90
N ASP A 6 15.93 27.72 16.68
CA ASP A 6 15.25 26.46 16.98
C ASP A 6 14.91 25.62 15.74
N ASN A 7 15.26 26.11 14.54
CA ASN A 7 14.98 25.38 13.30
C ASN A 7 16.14 24.46 12.92
N MET A 8 15.84 23.19 12.74
CA MET A 8 16.80 22.18 12.29
C MET A 8 17.04 22.25 10.78
N ILE A 9 16.02 22.66 10.03
CA ILE A 9 16.06 22.77 8.57
C ILE A 9 15.38 24.07 8.15
N GLU A 10 16.05 24.82 7.26
CA GLU A 10 15.52 26.04 6.65
C GLU A 10 15.85 26.03 5.16
N THR A 11 14.84 26.22 4.32
CA THR A 11 15.01 26.39 2.87
C THR A 11 14.34 27.68 2.40
N GLU A 12 14.98 28.35 1.43
CA GLU A 12 14.45 29.57 0.81
C GLU A 12 14.57 29.46 -0.70
N GLY A 13 13.44 29.38 -1.39
CA GLY A 13 13.37 29.27 -2.83
C GLY A 13 14.13 28.09 -3.41
N LEU A 14 14.22 27.00 -2.65
CA LEU A 14 15.00 25.82 -3.00
C LEU A 14 14.48 25.17 -4.27
N GLY A 15 15.37 24.96 -5.25
CA GLY A 15 15.00 24.33 -6.50
C GLY A 15 16.09 23.44 -7.04
N ARG A 16 15.69 22.45 -7.84
CA ARG A 16 16.63 21.53 -8.50
C ARG A 16 16.10 21.12 -9.88
N ARG A 17 16.96 21.22 -10.86
CA ARG A 17 16.71 20.81 -12.24
C ARG A 17 17.64 19.65 -12.62
N PHE A 18 17.10 18.73 -13.41
CA PHE A 18 17.88 17.70 -14.09
C PHE A 18 17.66 17.90 -15.59
N GLY A 19 18.61 18.54 -16.26
CA GLY A 19 18.44 18.95 -17.64
C GLY A 19 17.32 19.98 -17.77
N HIS A 20 16.29 19.67 -18.52
CA HIS A 20 15.11 20.54 -18.68
C HIS A 20 14.01 20.25 -17.67
N ALA A 21 14.09 19.13 -16.95
CA ALA A 21 13.08 18.73 -15.97
C ALA A 21 13.32 19.42 -14.63
N ARG A 22 12.29 20.08 -14.12
CA ARG A 22 12.34 20.74 -12.80
C ARG A 22 11.78 19.78 -11.75
N ALA A 23 12.68 19.17 -10.96
CA ALA A 23 12.31 18.19 -9.93
C ALA A 23 11.80 18.86 -8.66
N ILE A 24 12.38 20.02 -8.29
CA ILE A 24 12.01 20.82 -7.11
C ILE A 24 11.92 22.28 -7.53
N SER A 25 10.88 22.96 -7.09
CA SER A 25 10.52 24.30 -7.52
C SER A 25 10.20 25.21 -6.33
N ALA A 26 11.11 26.14 -6.03
CA ALA A 26 10.91 27.27 -5.10
C ALA A 26 10.32 26.84 -3.74
N ILE A 27 10.94 25.85 -3.07
CA ILE A 27 10.45 25.35 -1.78
C ILE A 27 10.97 26.22 -0.63
N ASP A 28 10.02 26.72 0.17
CA ASP A 28 10.25 27.42 1.44
C ASP A 28 9.76 26.51 2.56
N LEU A 29 10.68 26.08 3.44
CA LEU A 29 10.40 25.07 4.45
C LEU A 29 11.15 25.40 5.72
N ARG A 30 10.50 25.24 6.88
CA ARG A 30 11.11 25.36 8.20
C ARG A 30 10.67 24.19 9.05
N ILE A 31 11.63 23.43 9.56
CA ILE A 31 11.37 22.26 10.40
C ILE A 31 12.02 22.50 11.76
N ALA A 32 11.21 22.50 12.81
CA ALA A 32 11.64 22.78 14.17
C ALA A 32 12.30 21.56 14.82
N ARG A 33 13.17 21.83 15.80
CA ARG A 33 13.80 20.79 16.62
C ARG A 33 12.74 19.93 17.32
N GLY A 34 12.93 18.62 17.29
CA GLY A 34 12.07 17.67 17.98
C GLY A 34 10.77 17.33 17.27
N GLU A 35 10.61 17.80 16.03
CA GLU A 35 9.43 17.52 15.21
C GLU A 35 9.56 16.21 14.45
N ILE A 36 8.42 15.52 14.25
CA ILE A 36 8.28 14.53 13.16
C ILE A 36 7.55 15.26 12.03
N PHE A 37 8.24 15.48 10.93
CA PHE A 37 7.73 16.24 9.79
C PHE A 37 7.56 15.32 8.58
N GLY A 38 6.35 15.27 8.02
CA GLY A 38 6.03 14.44 6.87
C GLY A 38 6.12 15.18 5.55
N LEU A 39 6.90 14.63 4.61
CA LEU A 39 6.87 15.05 3.20
C LEU A 39 5.99 14.02 2.48
N VAL A 40 4.80 14.43 2.08
CA VAL A 40 3.76 13.51 1.58
C VAL A 40 3.43 13.86 0.14
N GLY A 41 3.33 12.85 -0.70
CA GLY A 41 2.98 13.07 -2.11
C GLY A 41 3.08 11.79 -2.92
N PRO A 42 2.54 11.82 -4.16
CA PRO A 42 2.60 10.65 -5.03
C PRO A 42 4.01 10.35 -5.51
N ASP A 43 4.20 9.21 -6.14
CA ASP A 43 5.46 8.87 -6.79
C ASP A 43 5.77 9.92 -7.85
N GLY A 44 7.02 10.36 -7.89
CA GLY A 44 7.46 11.38 -8.82
C GLY A 44 7.19 12.82 -8.37
N ALA A 45 6.69 13.03 -7.15
CA ALA A 45 6.41 14.37 -6.62
C ALA A 45 7.68 15.16 -6.29
N GLY A 46 8.83 14.48 -6.16
CA GLY A 46 10.10 15.13 -5.80
C GLY A 46 10.55 14.84 -4.38
N LYS A 47 9.90 13.90 -3.68
CA LYS A 47 10.22 13.59 -2.27
C LYS A 47 11.67 13.17 -2.08
N THR A 48 12.14 12.20 -2.87
CA THR A 48 13.53 11.71 -2.81
C THR A 48 14.52 12.82 -3.11
N THR A 49 14.26 13.61 -4.16
CA THR A 49 15.12 14.74 -4.54
C THR A 49 15.23 15.76 -3.40
N LEU A 50 14.09 16.10 -2.78
CA LEU A 50 14.09 17.05 -1.66
C LEU A 50 14.90 16.48 -0.48
N LEU A 51 14.72 15.21 -0.12
CA LEU A 51 15.49 14.59 0.96
C LEU A 51 17.01 14.61 0.65
N GLN A 52 17.38 14.36 -0.60
CA GLN A 52 18.80 14.39 -1.02
C GLN A 52 19.38 15.81 -0.92
N LEU A 53 18.59 16.82 -1.22
CA LEU A 53 19.00 18.23 -1.03
C LEU A 53 19.20 18.53 0.46
N LEU A 54 18.27 18.08 1.31
CA LEU A 54 18.35 18.28 2.77
C LEU A 54 19.53 17.49 3.39
N ALA A 55 19.85 16.34 2.81
CA ALA A 55 20.97 15.49 3.27
C ALA A 55 22.32 16.01 2.82
N ALA A 56 22.37 17.07 2.00
CA ALA A 56 23.58 17.66 1.44
C ALA A 56 24.36 16.70 0.52
N ILE A 57 23.66 15.72 -0.08
CA ILE A 57 24.27 14.81 -1.06
C ILE A 57 23.93 15.21 -2.50
N LEU A 58 23.09 16.22 -2.65
CA LEU A 58 22.69 16.80 -3.94
C LEU A 58 22.69 18.32 -3.78
N ASP A 59 23.30 19.03 -4.72
CA ASP A 59 23.35 20.50 -4.69
C ASP A 59 22.08 21.08 -5.31
N PRO A 60 21.54 22.19 -4.75
CA PRO A 60 20.43 22.89 -5.38
C PRO A 60 20.87 23.60 -6.67
N SER A 61 19.94 23.74 -7.61
CA SER A 61 20.12 24.57 -8.82
C SER A 61 19.84 26.03 -8.52
N GLU A 62 18.99 26.30 -7.52
CA GLU A 62 18.61 27.65 -7.10
C GLU A 62 18.16 27.62 -5.63
N GLY A 63 18.21 28.79 -5.00
CA GLY A 63 17.81 28.92 -3.60
C GLY A 63 18.86 28.45 -2.61
N ASN A 64 18.47 28.42 -1.34
CA ASN A 64 19.34 28.10 -0.21
C ASN A 64 18.75 26.98 0.65
N CYS A 65 19.65 26.19 1.26
CA CYS A 65 19.25 25.19 2.24
C CYS A 65 20.25 25.17 3.39
N ARG A 66 19.75 25.25 4.62
CA ARG A 66 20.55 25.13 5.84
C ARG A 66 20.00 24.00 6.68
N VAL A 67 20.87 23.12 7.13
CA VAL A 67 20.55 21.97 7.96
C VAL A 67 21.50 21.95 9.16
N LEU A 68 20.95 21.87 10.36
CA LEU A 68 21.73 21.95 11.62
C LEU A 68 22.55 23.25 11.71
N GLY A 69 22.09 24.32 11.07
CA GLY A 69 22.81 25.58 11.00
C GLY A 69 23.89 25.65 9.94
N PHE A 70 24.12 24.57 9.19
CA PHE A 70 25.16 24.48 8.15
C PHE A 70 24.57 24.62 6.76
N ASP A 71 25.27 25.30 5.85
CA ASP A 71 24.89 25.42 4.45
C ASP A 71 25.16 24.09 3.73
N THR A 72 24.16 23.59 2.99
CA THR A 72 24.26 22.26 2.35
C THR A 72 25.29 22.20 1.22
N VAL A 73 25.67 23.34 0.62
CA VAL A 73 26.68 23.40 -0.45
C VAL A 73 28.08 23.60 0.15
N ARG A 74 28.22 24.60 1.00
CA ARG A 74 29.54 25.02 1.54
C ARG A 74 30.03 24.11 2.68
N GLN A 75 29.10 23.52 3.43
CA GLN A 75 29.42 22.77 4.65
C GLN A 75 28.79 21.39 4.63
N ALA A 76 28.74 20.74 3.45
CA ALA A 76 28.11 19.45 3.25
C ALA A 76 28.64 18.36 4.19
N SER A 77 29.96 18.33 4.42
CA SER A 77 30.58 17.30 5.28
C SER A 77 30.19 17.46 6.76
N GLU A 78 29.94 18.69 7.20
CA GLU A 78 29.43 18.95 8.56
C GLU A 78 28.04 18.38 8.76
N ILE A 79 27.21 18.36 7.70
CA ILE A 79 25.84 17.82 7.74
C ILE A 79 25.88 16.30 7.63
N THR A 80 26.56 15.76 6.61
CA THR A 80 26.55 14.31 6.31
C THR A 80 27.13 13.47 7.45
N SER A 81 28.09 14.01 8.19
CA SER A 81 28.69 13.29 9.33
C SER A 81 27.75 13.23 10.55
N ARG A 82 26.76 14.13 10.64
CA ARG A 82 25.90 14.27 11.81
C ARG A 82 24.51 13.66 11.65
N ILE A 83 24.00 13.58 10.42
CA ILE A 83 22.63 13.12 10.15
C ILE A 83 22.57 11.60 9.96
N GLY A 84 21.37 11.05 10.11
CA GLY A 84 21.04 9.72 9.59
C GLY A 84 20.20 9.89 8.32
N TYR A 85 20.57 9.18 7.26
CA TYR A 85 19.82 9.20 6.00
C TYR A 85 19.53 7.78 5.54
N MET A 86 18.26 7.43 5.51
CA MET A 86 17.80 6.12 5.08
C MET A 86 17.15 6.25 3.71
N ALA A 87 17.85 5.82 2.67
CA ALA A 87 17.36 5.84 1.29
C ALA A 87 16.25 4.80 1.10
N GLN A 88 15.48 4.96 0.05
CA GLN A 88 14.40 4.05 -0.30
C GLN A 88 14.90 2.62 -0.51
N GLY A 89 16.05 2.47 -1.18
CA GLY A 89 16.72 1.18 -1.38
C GLY A 89 17.55 0.78 -0.16
N PHE A 90 17.79 -0.52 -0.02
CA PHE A 90 18.59 -1.04 1.08
C PHE A 90 20.08 -0.74 0.84
N THR A 91 20.74 -0.21 1.86
CA THR A 91 22.19 0.04 1.87
C THR A 91 22.95 -0.97 2.75
N LEU A 92 22.26 -2.05 3.12
CA LEU A 92 22.82 -3.12 3.96
C LEU A 92 23.61 -4.11 3.11
N TYR A 93 24.54 -4.82 3.75
CA TYR A 93 25.36 -5.84 3.12
C TYR A 93 24.71 -7.21 3.36
N ASP A 94 24.20 -7.81 2.29
CA ASP A 94 23.41 -9.05 2.35
C ASP A 94 24.21 -10.28 2.83
N HIS A 95 25.54 -10.27 2.64
CA HIS A 95 26.43 -11.34 3.09
C HIS A 95 26.81 -11.24 4.57
N LEU A 96 26.65 -10.06 5.16
CA LEU A 96 26.95 -9.82 6.58
C LEU A 96 25.73 -10.17 7.45
N THR A 97 26.00 -10.57 8.68
CA THR A 97 24.96 -10.82 9.68
C THR A 97 24.36 -9.49 10.17
N VAL A 98 23.28 -9.58 10.93
CA VAL A 98 22.67 -8.42 11.62
C VAL A 98 23.74 -7.70 12.47
N ALA A 99 24.45 -8.45 13.32
CA ALA A 99 25.49 -7.89 14.19
C ALA A 99 26.62 -7.24 13.40
N GLU A 100 27.05 -7.88 12.29
CA GLU A 100 28.13 -7.37 11.44
C GLU A 100 27.75 -6.10 10.70
N ASN A 101 26.50 -6.02 10.18
CA ASN A 101 25.99 -4.81 9.52
C ASN A 101 26.01 -3.62 10.49
N LEU A 102 25.54 -3.83 11.72
CA LEU A 102 25.49 -2.75 12.71
C LEU A 102 26.90 -2.34 13.15
N ALA A 103 27.79 -3.32 13.36
CA ALA A 103 29.19 -3.05 13.73
C ALA A 103 29.92 -2.24 12.65
N PHE A 104 29.68 -2.58 11.39
CA PHE A 104 30.27 -1.85 10.26
C PHE A 104 29.77 -0.40 10.24
N ALA A 105 28.45 -0.19 10.43
CA ALA A 105 27.88 1.15 10.50
C ALA A 105 28.49 1.97 11.64
N GLY A 106 28.70 1.35 12.80
CA GLY A 106 29.33 1.98 13.94
C GLY A 106 30.76 2.44 13.64
N LYS A 107 31.53 1.62 12.93
CA LYS A 107 32.89 1.96 12.52
C LYS A 107 32.92 3.11 11.52
N VAL A 108 32.05 3.07 10.51
CA VAL A 108 31.94 4.12 9.48
C VAL A 108 31.59 5.47 10.14
N ARG A 109 30.74 5.45 11.15
CA ARG A 109 30.32 6.67 11.87
C ARG A 109 31.26 7.03 13.02
N ALA A 110 32.37 6.31 13.18
CA ALA A 110 33.37 6.53 14.22
C ALA A 110 32.78 6.52 15.65
N VAL A 111 31.83 5.62 15.89
CA VAL A 111 31.24 5.45 17.22
C VAL A 111 32.30 4.83 18.15
N PRO A 112 32.60 5.46 19.30
CA PRO A 112 33.60 4.89 20.21
C PRO A 112 33.21 3.51 20.71
N GLN A 113 34.16 2.58 20.78
CA GLN A 113 33.93 1.22 21.28
C GLN A 113 33.30 1.19 22.68
N ALA A 114 33.68 2.16 23.52
CA ALA A 114 33.20 2.27 24.88
C ALA A 114 31.66 2.40 24.95
N VAL A 115 31.01 3.03 23.95
CA VAL A 115 29.57 3.26 23.93
C VAL A 115 28.83 2.35 22.93
N TYR A 116 29.56 1.76 21.98
CA TYR A 116 28.96 0.95 20.90
C TYR A 116 28.17 -0.24 21.46
N ALA A 117 28.75 -0.98 22.40
CA ALA A 117 28.12 -2.20 22.94
C ALA A 117 26.73 -1.91 23.53
N ALA A 118 26.64 -0.87 24.36
CA ALA A 118 25.37 -0.49 25.00
C ALA A 118 24.34 0.03 23.97
N ARG A 119 24.81 0.87 23.03
CA ARG A 119 23.94 1.42 21.98
C ARG A 119 23.40 0.32 21.05
N SER A 120 24.27 -0.59 20.60
CA SER A 120 23.87 -1.67 19.70
C SER A 120 22.89 -2.62 20.35
N GLU A 121 23.14 -2.99 21.61
CA GLU A 121 22.23 -3.84 22.40
C GLU A 121 20.84 -3.21 22.50
N ARG A 122 20.79 -1.91 22.82
CA ARG A 122 19.54 -1.17 22.97
C ARG A 122 18.78 -1.09 21.63
N LEU A 123 19.46 -0.72 20.55
CA LEU A 123 18.84 -0.57 19.22
C LEU A 123 18.27 -1.91 18.71
N LEU A 124 19.06 -2.98 18.86
CA LEU A 124 18.62 -4.31 18.42
C LEU A 124 17.43 -4.83 19.25
N ALA A 125 17.40 -4.51 20.55
CA ALA A 125 16.26 -4.84 21.40
C ALA A 125 15.01 -4.07 20.98
N MET A 126 15.13 -2.77 20.70
CA MET A 126 14.03 -1.92 20.22
C MET A 126 13.47 -2.43 18.89
N ALA A 127 14.35 -2.91 18.01
CA ALA A 127 13.99 -3.44 16.69
C ALA A 127 13.52 -4.89 16.73
N ALA A 128 13.55 -5.54 17.91
CA ALA A 128 13.24 -6.97 18.11
C ALA A 128 14.14 -7.86 17.22
N LEU A 129 15.39 -7.45 17.03
CA LEU A 129 16.38 -8.17 16.20
C LEU A 129 17.38 -8.98 17.02
N THR A 130 17.34 -8.89 18.36
CA THR A 130 18.30 -9.59 19.22
C THR A 130 18.35 -11.10 18.97
N PRO A 131 17.21 -11.81 18.77
CA PRO A 131 17.25 -13.25 18.47
C PRO A 131 17.88 -13.58 17.11
N PHE A 132 18.09 -12.57 16.25
CA PHE A 132 18.53 -12.77 14.86
C PHE A 132 19.94 -12.22 14.57
N LEU A 133 20.74 -11.98 15.62
CA LEU A 133 22.07 -11.37 15.53
C LEU A 133 22.99 -12.07 14.53
N HIS A 134 22.92 -13.38 14.45
CA HIS A 134 23.82 -14.19 13.63
C HIS A 134 23.23 -14.57 12.26
N ARG A 135 22.02 -14.12 11.96
CA ARG A 135 21.41 -14.32 10.64
C ARG A 135 21.97 -13.33 9.64
N ARG A 136 22.20 -13.78 8.42
CA ARG A 136 22.65 -12.92 7.31
C ARG A 136 21.49 -12.02 6.88
N GLU A 137 21.82 -10.78 6.54
CA GLU A 137 20.86 -9.76 6.13
C GLU A 137 19.97 -10.26 4.97
N GLY A 138 20.58 -10.93 3.99
CA GLY A 138 19.86 -11.43 2.83
C GLY A 138 18.78 -12.45 3.15
N THR A 139 18.77 -13.05 4.35
CA THR A 139 17.75 -14.02 4.78
C THR A 139 16.64 -13.40 5.62
N LEU A 140 16.72 -12.10 5.91
CA LEU A 140 15.73 -11.39 6.72
C LEU A 140 14.48 -11.05 5.91
N SER A 141 13.35 -10.91 6.58
CA SER A 141 12.13 -10.37 5.97
C SER A 141 12.32 -8.89 5.62
N GLY A 142 11.47 -8.36 4.75
CA GLY A 142 11.50 -6.94 4.37
C GLY A 142 11.40 -6.01 5.57
N GLY A 143 10.49 -6.31 6.50
CA GLY A 143 10.34 -5.52 7.73
C GLY A 143 11.57 -5.57 8.63
N MET A 144 12.17 -6.74 8.79
CA MET A 144 13.41 -6.90 9.57
C MET A 144 14.57 -6.11 8.94
N ARG A 145 14.68 -6.16 7.60
CA ARG A 145 15.70 -5.41 6.86
C ARG A 145 15.54 -3.90 7.06
N LYS A 146 14.31 -3.40 6.99
CA LYS A 146 14.01 -1.98 7.23
C LYS A 146 14.39 -1.55 8.65
N LYS A 147 14.07 -2.38 9.65
CA LYS A 147 14.42 -2.10 11.04
C LYS A 147 15.94 -2.11 11.24
N LEU A 148 16.64 -3.04 10.60
CA LEU A 148 18.12 -3.06 10.65
C LEU A 148 18.72 -1.81 9.98
N ALA A 149 18.19 -1.42 8.81
CA ALA A 149 18.63 -0.21 8.12
C ALA A 149 18.43 1.03 9.00
N LEU A 150 17.31 1.09 9.73
CA LEU A 150 17.07 2.17 10.68
C LEU A 150 18.12 2.14 11.81
N CYS A 151 18.42 0.97 12.38
CA CYS A 151 19.44 0.82 13.42
C CYS A 151 20.82 1.32 12.95
N THR A 152 21.21 0.98 11.71
CA THR A 152 22.52 1.43 11.15
C THR A 152 22.57 2.94 10.99
N ASN A 153 21.44 3.61 10.84
CA ASN A 153 21.35 5.07 10.74
C ASN A 153 21.18 5.75 12.10
N LEU A 154 20.99 4.98 13.16
CA LEU A 154 20.76 5.50 14.52
C LEU A 154 21.95 5.27 15.47
N ILE A 155 22.88 4.41 15.10
CA ILE A 155 23.99 3.98 15.99
C ILE A 155 24.86 5.16 16.44
N HIS A 156 24.99 6.20 15.63
CA HIS A 156 25.76 7.40 15.95
C HIS A 156 24.92 8.48 16.63
N GLN A 157 23.67 8.18 17.01
CA GLN A 157 22.73 9.09 17.68
C GLN A 157 22.60 10.42 16.94
N PRO A 158 22.13 10.40 15.68
CA PRO A 158 22.01 11.64 14.92
C PRO A 158 20.95 12.57 15.51
N PRO A 159 21.18 13.89 15.53
CA PRO A 159 20.14 14.84 15.96
C PRO A 159 19.03 15.01 14.92
N LEU A 160 19.27 14.59 13.68
CA LEU A 160 18.32 14.68 12.55
C LEU A 160 18.37 13.37 11.77
N LEU A 161 17.19 12.81 11.51
CA LEU A 161 17.01 11.58 10.75
C LEU A 161 16.14 11.87 9.55
N LEU A 162 16.64 11.55 8.36
CA LEU A 162 15.92 11.71 7.09
C LEU A 162 15.58 10.32 6.55
N LEU A 163 14.29 10.02 6.37
CA LEU A 163 13.81 8.69 6.00
C LEU A 163 13.00 8.75 4.70
N ASP A 164 13.43 8.00 3.69
CA ASP A 164 12.76 7.96 2.39
C ASP A 164 11.95 6.68 2.25
N GLU A 165 10.62 6.79 2.38
CA GLU A 165 9.67 5.68 2.23
C GLU A 165 10.04 4.47 3.10
N PRO A 166 10.30 4.66 4.41
CA PRO A 166 10.76 3.54 5.25
C PRO A 166 9.70 2.46 5.46
N GLY A 167 8.41 2.80 5.33
CA GLY A 167 7.31 1.84 5.45
C GLY A 167 6.92 1.13 4.17
N LEU A 168 7.59 1.45 3.04
CA LEU A 168 7.22 0.88 1.74
C LEU A 168 7.51 -0.63 1.71
N GLY A 169 6.47 -1.42 1.43
CA GLY A 169 6.59 -2.88 1.34
C GLY A 169 6.71 -3.59 2.68
N VAL A 170 6.47 -2.88 3.78
CA VAL A 170 6.57 -3.42 5.14
C VAL A 170 5.18 -3.79 5.65
N ASP A 171 5.04 -4.98 6.24
CA ASP A 171 3.77 -5.45 6.80
C ASP A 171 3.32 -4.57 7.99
N PRO A 172 2.01 -4.56 8.32
CA PRO A 172 1.49 -3.64 9.34
C PRO A 172 2.16 -3.79 10.72
N LEU A 173 2.46 -5.00 11.13
CA LEU A 173 3.10 -5.24 12.44
C LEU A 173 4.51 -4.65 12.49
N SER A 174 5.32 -4.91 11.47
CA SER A 174 6.68 -4.37 11.36
C SER A 174 6.66 -2.85 11.21
N ARG A 175 5.69 -2.32 10.47
CA ARG A 175 5.53 -0.86 10.29
C ARG A 175 5.20 -0.18 11.62
N ARG A 176 4.36 -0.79 12.44
CA ARG A 176 4.03 -0.27 13.77
C ARG A 176 5.27 -0.28 14.69
N GLU A 177 6.07 -1.34 14.65
CA GLU A 177 7.33 -1.42 15.39
C GLU A 177 8.31 -0.34 14.95
N LEU A 178 8.38 -0.08 13.65
CA LEU A 178 9.23 0.98 13.07
C LEU A 178 8.82 2.35 13.62
N TRP A 179 7.50 2.65 13.62
CA TRP A 179 6.97 3.90 14.16
C TRP A 179 7.22 4.05 15.66
N ARG A 180 7.16 2.97 16.42
CA ARG A 180 7.50 2.98 17.87
C ARG A 180 8.96 3.38 18.07
N MET A 181 9.87 2.84 17.26
CA MET A 181 11.29 3.21 17.32
C MET A 181 11.47 4.70 17.01
N LEU A 182 10.80 5.22 16.00
CA LEU A 182 10.89 6.64 15.61
C LEU A 182 10.37 7.54 16.75
N GLU A 183 9.26 7.19 17.37
CA GLU A 183 8.69 7.96 18.48
C GLU A 183 9.65 7.96 19.68
N ASP A 184 10.29 6.82 19.98
CA ASP A 184 11.28 6.75 21.07
C ASP A 184 12.45 7.67 20.81
N PHE A 185 12.96 7.75 19.57
CA PHE A 185 14.05 8.64 19.20
C PHE A 185 13.63 10.11 19.26
N ARG A 186 12.43 10.40 18.83
CA ARG A 186 11.89 11.75 18.91
C ARG A 186 11.81 12.21 20.37
N ARG A 187 11.38 11.35 21.29
CA ARG A 187 11.32 11.64 22.74
C ARG A 187 12.70 11.91 23.33
N GLU A 188 13.74 11.35 22.73
CA GLU A 188 15.14 11.59 23.15
C GLU A 188 15.73 12.86 22.55
N GLY A 189 14.92 13.61 21.79
CA GLY A 189 15.32 14.91 21.22
C GLY A 189 15.64 14.91 19.75
N ALA A 190 15.53 13.77 19.06
CA ALA A 190 15.80 13.70 17.61
C ALA A 190 14.69 14.39 16.83
N THR A 191 15.07 14.99 15.70
CA THR A 191 14.16 15.54 14.69
C THR A 191 14.11 14.57 13.52
N ILE A 192 12.90 14.29 13.01
CA ILE A 192 12.68 13.28 11.98
C ILE A 192 11.93 13.89 10.81
N VAL A 193 12.49 13.74 9.60
CA VAL A 193 11.81 14.07 8.35
C VAL A 193 11.50 12.75 7.64
N PHE A 194 10.24 12.53 7.36
CA PHE A 194 9.69 11.25 6.89
C PHE A 194 9.01 11.48 5.55
N ALA A 195 9.57 10.97 4.47
CA ALA A 195 8.96 11.06 3.15
C ALA A 195 8.12 9.81 2.89
N THR A 196 6.88 9.99 2.47
CA THR A 196 5.95 8.89 2.25
C THR A 196 4.94 9.21 1.15
N SER A 197 4.50 8.18 0.43
CA SER A 197 3.34 8.26 -0.47
C SER A 197 2.06 7.78 0.23
N TYR A 198 2.15 7.31 1.47
CA TYR A 198 1.00 6.79 2.22
C TYR A 198 0.39 7.88 3.10
N MET A 199 -0.89 8.18 2.83
CA MET A 199 -1.60 9.26 3.52
C MET A 199 -1.88 8.93 5.00
N ASP A 200 -2.01 7.65 5.36
CA ASP A 200 -2.19 7.24 6.75
C ASP A 200 -0.96 7.54 7.61
N GLU A 201 0.25 7.48 7.01
CA GLU A 201 1.49 7.84 7.71
C GLU A 201 1.55 9.35 7.99
N ALA A 202 0.94 10.16 7.14
CA ALA A 202 0.86 11.60 7.35
C ALA A 202 0.14 11.95 8.68
N GLU A 203 -0.84 11.12 9.07
CA GLU A 203 -1.59 11.31 10.33
C GLU A 203 -0.70 11.19 11.57
N MET A 204 0.44 10.52 11.44
CA MET A 204 1.36 10.25 12.57
C MET A 204 2.41 11.35 12.75
N CYS A 205 2.45 12.32 11.84
CA CYS A 205 3.42 13.42 11.87
C CYS A 205 2.87 14.63 12.64
N ASP A 206 3.75 15.42 13.23
CA ASP A 206 3.37 16.67 13.91
C ASP A 206 2.91 17.72 12.88
N ARG A 207 3.65 17.82 11.78
CA ARG A 207 3.31 18.68 10.64
C ARG A 207 3.63 17.93 9.35
N VAL A 208 2.94 18.32 8.28
CA VAL A 208 3.03 17.69 6.97
C VAL A 208 3.13 18.76 5.89
N ALA A 209 3.94 18.51 4.88
CA ALA A 209 3.94 19.28 3.63
C ALA A 209 3.53 18.33 2.50
N PHE A 210 2.49 18.72 1.77
CA PHE A 210 2.07 18.01 0.56
C PHE A 210 2.92 18.49 -0.60
N LEU A 211 3.62 17.55 -1.22
CA LEU A 211 4.50 17.79 -2.36
C LEU A 211 3.84 17.21 -3.62
N ASP A 212 3.76 18.03 -4.66
CA ASP A 212 3.23 17.59 -5.95
C ASP A 212 4.00 18.31 -7.07
N ARG A 213 4.54 17.54 -8.01
CA ARG A 213 5.29 18.09 -9.15
C ARG A 213 6.39 19.06 -8.73
N GLY A 214 7.08 18.75 -7.65
CA GLY A 214 8.22 19.51 -7.16
C GLY A 214 7.88 20.73 -6.32
N SER A 215 6.60 21.01 -6.06
CA SER A 215 6.15 22.17 -5.29
C SER A 215 5.35 21.74 -4.06
N ILE A 216 5.44 22.53 -2.99
CA ILE A 216 4.59 22.35 -1.80
C ILE A 216 3.24 23.01 -2.07
N THR A 217 2.16 22.20 -2.07
CA THR A 217 0.79 22.68 -2.32
C THR A 217 0.07 23.10 -1.04
N ALA A 218 0.47 22.54 0.11
CA ALA A 218 -0.06 22.89 1.42
C ALA A 218 0.86 22.36 2.50
N GLN A 219 0.89 23.01 3.66
CA GLN A 219 1.60 22.50 4.83
C GLN A 219 0.90 22.93 6.12
N GLY A 220 1.02 22.11 7.15
CA GLY A 220 0.42 22.35 8.46
C GLY A 220 0.29 21.06 9.25
N SER A 221 -0.35 21.14 10.43
CA SER A 221 -0.66 19.95 11.21
C SER A 221 -1.72 19.10 10.48
N PRO A 222 -1.80 17.78 10.76
CA PRO A 222 -2.88 16.98 10.18
C PRO A 222 -4.28 17.56 10.43
N ASP A 223 -4.55 18.05 11.66
CA ASP A 223 -5.85 18.67 11.99
C ASP A 223 -6.13 19.92 11.13
N ALA A 224 -5.13 20.80 10.97
CA ALA A 224 -5.27 22.01 10.16
C ALA A 224 -5.50 21.68 8.68
N LEU A 225 -4.84 20.64 8.18
CA LEU A 225 -4.99 20.21 6.78
C LEU A 225 -6.35 19.55 6.55
N ARG A 226 -6.81 18.70 7.49
CA ARG A 226 -8.15 18.09 7.38
C ARG A 226 -9.27 19.14 7.40
N ALA A 227 -9.07 20.25 8.09
CA ALA A 227 -10.03 21.36 8.13
C ALA A 227 -10.30 21.94 6.73
N ARG A 228 -9.35 21.81 5.80
CA ARG A 228 -9.52 22.27 4.40
C ARG A 228 -10.58 21.46 3.64
N ALA A 229 -10.84 20.24 4.05
CA ALA A 229 -11.84 19.35 3.44
C ALA A 229 -13.13 19.24 4.27
N GLN A 230 -13.22 19.98 5.36
CA GLN A 230 -14.39 19.95 6.24
C GLN A 230 -15.65 20.39 5.48
N GLY A 231 -16.71 19.57 5.55
CA GLY A 231 -17.97 19.83 4.85
C GLY A 231 -17.96 19.44 3.37
N ALA A 232 -16.85 18.90 2.87
CA ALA A 232 -16.68 18.52 1.45
C ALA A 232 -16.71 17.01 1.22
N VAL A 233 -16.76 16.20 2.26
CA VAL A 233 -16.64 14.73 2.17
C VAL A 233 -17.96 14.09 2.60
N PHE A 234 -18.44 13.14 1.79
CA PHE A 234 -19.74 12.49 1.99
C PHE A 234 -19.63 10.98 1.71
N UNK A 235 -20.48 10.14 2.14
CA UNK A 235 -20.57 8.81 1.90
C UNK A 235 -21.95 8.64 1.43
N VAL A 236 -22.19 7.80 0.58
CA VAL A 236 -23.54 7.32 0.19
C VAL A 236 -23.60 5.83 0.49
N GLU A 237 -24.46 5.43 1.39
CA GLU A 237 -24.76 4.02 1.65
C GLU A 237 -25.75 3.55 0.59
N THR A 238 -25.40 2.49 -0.16
CA THR A 238 -26.17 2.07 -1.32
C THR A 238 -25.97 0.57 -1.62
N ASP A 239 -27.01 -0.04 -2.17
CA ASP A 239 -26.94 -1.40 -2.73
C ASP A 239 -26.51 -1.37 -4.21
N ASN A 240 -26.39 -0.17 -4.80
CA ASN A 240 -26.03 -0.01 -6.21
C ASN A 240 -24.94 1.06 -6.37
N PRO A 241 -23.69 0.73 -6.00
CA PRO A 241 -22.57 1.70 -6.13
C PRO A 241 -22.33 2.15 -7.57
N VAL A 242 -22.60 1.31 -8.56
CA VAL A 242 -22.42 1.65 -9.98
C VAL A 242 -23.32 2.83 -10.36
N ALA A 243 -24.60 2.80 -9.94
CA ALA A 243 -25.53 3.91 -10.22
C ALA A 243 -25.06 5.22 -9.57
N VAL A 244 -24.56 5.13 -8.34
CA VAL A 244 -24.01 6.30 -7.62
C VAL A 244 -22.79 6.86 -8.38
N GLU A 245 -21.87 6.00 -8.79
CA GLU A 245 -20.69 6.42 -9.55
C GLU A 245 -21.08 7.11 -10.86
N ASN A 246 -22.10 6.61 -11.55
CA ASN A 246 -22.59 7.21 -12.79
C ASN A 246 -23.11 8.63 -12.57
N VAL A 247 -23.87 8.83 -11.49
CA VAL A 247 -24.37 10.17 -11.10
C VAL A 247 -23.21 11.10 -10.76
N LEU A 248 -22.25 10.62 -9.96
CA LEU A 248 -21.09 11.43 -9.53
C LEU A 248 -20.20 11.82 -10.70
N SER A 249 -20.04 10.94 -11.69
CA SER A 249 -19.17 11.21 -12.85
C SER A 249 -19.65 12.40 -13.68
N GLU A 250 -20.94 12.70 -13.65
CA GLU A 250 -21.55 13.81 -14.40
C GLU A 250 -21.62 15.09 -13.57
N ALA A 251 -21.36 15.03 -12.26
CA ALA A 251 -21.47 16.19 -11.35
C ALA A 251 -20.24 17.10 -11.48
N PRO A 252 -20.41 18.40 -11.78
CA PRO A 252 -19.26 19.30 -11.95
C PRO A 252 -18.50 19.59 -10.66
N GLU A 253 -19.15 19.50 -9.49
CA GLU A 253 -18.54 19.77 -8.19
C GLU A 253 -17.72 18.58 -7.66
N MET A 254 -17.86 17.38 -8.21
CA MET A 254 -17.18 16.18 -7.73
C MET A 254 -15.69 16.22 -8.09
N LEU A 255 -14.82 16.05 -7.08
CA LEU A 255 -13.38 16.03 -7.24
C LEU A 255 -12.82 14.60 -7.31
N GLY A 256 -13.41 13.68 -6.54
CA GLY A 256 -12.97 12.29 -6.52
C GLY A 256 -13.92 11.41 -5.74
N SER A 257 -13.90 10.12 -6.04
CA SER A 257 -14.73 9.15 -5.35
C SER A 257 -13.96 7.86 -5.10
N GLN A 258 -14.37 7.17 -4.03
CA GLN A 258 -13.85 5.86 -3.67
C GLN A 258 -15.03 4.90 -3.53
N TRP A 259 -15.05 3.90 -4.36
CA TRP A 259 -16.08 2.87 -4.35
C TRP A 259 -15.72 1.79 -3.34
N ARG A 260 -16.64 1.52 -2.43
CA ARG A 260 -16.54 0.41 -1.45
C ARG A 260 -17.78 -0.48 -1.62
N PRO A 261 -17.79 -1.68 -1.13
CA PRO A 261 -18.91 -2.62 -1.39
C PRO A 261 -20.29 -2.08 -1.05
N THR A 262 -20.41 -1.30 0.02
CA THR A 262 -21.69 -0.74 0.48
C THR A 262 -21.68 0.78 0.63
N UNK A 263 -20.70 1.48 0.21
CA UNK A 263 -20.56 2.86 0.31
C UNK A 263 -19.84 3.44 -0.87
N VAL A 264 -20.22 4.42 -1.23
CA VAL A 264 -19.40 5.27 -2.11
C VAL A 264 -19.03 6.54 -1.34
N ARG A 265 -17.74 6.72 -1.11
CA ARG A 265 -17.20 7.92 -0.46
C ARG A 265 -16.79 8.89 -1.57
N PHE A 266 -17.13 10.17 -1.44
CA PHE A 266 -16.76 11.15 -2.47
C PHE A 266 -16.44 12.51 -1.85
N VAL A 267 -15.68 13.28 -2.61
CA VAL A 267 -15.21 14.62 -2.23
C VAL A 267 -15.72 15.61 -3.26
N VAL A 268 -16.37 16.69 -2.78
CA VAL A 268 -16.80 17.80 -3.63
C VAL A 268 -15.85 18.99 -3.43
N GLU A 269 -15.89 19.95 -4.33
CA GLU A 269 -15.11 21.18 -4.20
C GLU A 269 -15.59 21.95 -2.95
N PRO A 270 -14.71 22.21 -1.96
CA PRO A 270 -15.14 22.82 -0.69
C PRO A 270 -15.85 24.16 -0.85
N ALA A 271 -15.44 24.96 -1.84
CA ALA A 271 -16.05 26.28 -2.09
C ALA A 271 -17.50 26.19 -2.60
N LYS A 272 -17.81 25.12 -3.34
CA LYS A 272 -19.14 24.89 -3.92
C LYS A 272 -20.06 24.07 -3.02
N GLY A 273 -19.48 23.14 -2.27
CA GLY A 273 -20.23 22.19 -1.44
C GLY A 273 -21.06 21.23 -2.26
N LEU A 274 -21.89 20.44 -1.59
CA LEU A 274 -22.79 19.49 -2.22
C LEU A 274 -24.06 20.23 -2.67
N SER A 275 -24.29 20.30 -3.98
CA SER A 275 -25.47 20.98 -4.54
C SER A 275 -26.75 20.22 -4.17
N ASN A 276 -27.87 20.95 -4.06
CA ASN A 276 -29.19 20.35 -3.78
C ASN A 276 -29.61 19.37 -4.88
N GLU A 277 -29.27 19.67 -6.12
CA GLU A 277 -29.57 18.81 -7.27
C GLU A 277 -28.84 17.47 -7.16
N LEU A 278 -27.53 17.51 -6.89
CA LEU A 278 -26.73 16.29 -6.73
C LEU A 278 -27.20 15.49 -5.51
N ARG A 279 -27.46 16.16 -4.39
CA ARG A 279 -27.99 15.52 -3.18
C ARG A 279 -29.28 14.74 -3.46
N LYS A 280 -30.22 15.36 -4.17
CA LYS A 280 -31.51 14.73 -4.51
C LYS A 280 -31.33 13.48 -5.38
N GLN A 281 -30.44 13.56 -6.37
CA GLN A 281 -30.11 12.41 -7.24
C GLN A 281 -29.52 11.25 -6.43
N LEU A 282 -28.61 11.57 -5.52
CA LEU A 282 -27.94 10.55 -4.68
C LEU A 282 -28.91 9.96 -3.65
N GLU A 283 -29.81 10.77 -3.08
CA GLU A 283 -30.81 10.31 -2.10
C GLU A 283 -31.80 9.29 -2.69
N GLN A 284 -31.99 9.32 -4.01
CA GLN A 284 -32.80 8.29 -4.72
C GLN A 284 -32.09 6.94 -4.78
N LEU A 285 -30.77 6.92 -4.62
CA LEU A 285 -29.93 5.71 -4.77
C LEU A 285 -29.44 5.17 -3.42
N GLY A 286 -29.49 5.99 -2.37
CA GLY A 286 -29.00 5.58 -1.07
C GLY A 286 -29.07 6.70 -0.05
N ARG A 287 -28.53 6.44 1.12
CA ARG A 287 -28.51 7.39 2.23
C ARG A 287 -27.24 8.24 2.18
N VAL A 288 -27.42 9.55 2.02
CA VAL A 288 -26.30 10.49 1.92
C VAL A 288 -25.99 11.08 3.30
N GLU A 289 -24.75 10.93 3.75
CA GLU A 289 -24.28 11.45 5.04
C GLU A 289 -22.94 12.16 4.89
N PRO A 290 -22.70 13.20 5.69
CA PRO A 290 -21.37 13.80 5.75
C PRO A 290 -20.39 12.82 6.41
N ALA A 291 -19.13 12.88 5.97
CA ALA A 291 -18.05 12.03 6.47
C ALA A 291 -16.92 12.89 7.01
N THR A 292 -16.20 12.37 8.00
CA THR A 292 -15.02 13.02 8.56
C THR A 292 -13.88 12.98 7.53
N PRO A 293 -13.26 14.11 7.20
CA PRO A 293 -12.16 14.14 6.24
C PRO A 293 -10.94 13.34 6.72
N SER A 294 -10.28 12.67 5.78
CA SER A 294 -8.98 12.02 5.97
C SER A 294 -7.91 12.80 5.20
N MET A 295 -6.65 12.47 5.41
CA MET A 295 -5.55 13.07 4.65
C MET A 295 -5.65 12.74 3.15
N GLU A 296 -6.22 11.57 2.81
CA GLU A 296 -6.47 11.21 1.43
C GLU A 296 -7.46 12.18 0.76
N ASP A 297 -8.51 12.57 1.49
CA ASP A 297 -9.49 13.54 1.01
C ASP A 297 -8.85 14.92 0.81
N VAL A 298 -7.97 15.34 1.71
CA VAL A 298 -7.20 16.58 1.58
C VAL A 298 -6.37 16.58 0.29
N PHE A 299 -5.71 15.46 0.02
CA PHE A 299 -4.90 15.31 -1.19
C PHE A 299 -5.76 15.48 -2.44
N VAL A 300 -6.97 14.91 -2.45
CA VAL A 300 -7.92 15.05 -3.57
C VAL A 300 -8.32 16.54 -3.75
N VAL A 301 -8.60 17.24 -2.65
CA VAL A 301 -8.96 18.68 -2.67
C VAL A 301 -7.82 19.51 -3.24
N LEU A 302 -6.58 19.22 -2.86
CA LEU A 302 -5.40 19.98 -3.28
C LEU A 302 -5.05 19.81 -4.76
N ARG A 303 -5.44 18.69 -5.36
CA ARG A 303 -5.17 18.39 -6.77
C ARG A 303 -6.31 18.89 -7.68
N LYS A 304 -6.73 20.11 -7.48
CA LYS A 304 -7.78 20.76 -8.29
C LYS A 304 -7.46 20.68 -9.79
N GLY A 305 -8.43 20.21 -10.57
CA GLY A 305 -8.35 20.18 -12.03
C GLY A 305 -7.91 18.85 -12.64
N GLU A 306 -7.46 17.91 -11.84
CA GLU A 306 -7.24 16.55 -12.32
C GLU A 306 -8.44 15.69 -11.93
N ARG A 307 -9.50 15.77 -12.73
CA ARG A 307 -10.61 14.81 -12.61
C ARG A 307 -10.02 13.42 -12.77
N THR A 308 -10.29 12.56 -11.81
CA THR A 308 -10.02 11.13 -11.97
C THR A 308 -10.87 10.67 -13.15
N GLU A 309 -10.26 10.51 -14.31
CA GLU A 309 -10.97 9.99 -15.47
C GLU A 309 -11.54 8.62 -15.07
N VAL A 310 -12.86 8.53 -15.04
CA VAL A 310 -13.55 7.25 -14.89
C VAL A 310 -13.25 6.50 -16.19
N PRO A 311 -12.60 5.33 -16.13
CA PRO A 311 -12.34 4.59 -17.36
C PRO A 311 -13.67 4.34 -18.09
N THR A 312 -13.70 4.63 -19.37
CA THR A 312 -14.89 4.46 -20.21
C THR A 312 -15.40 3.01 -20.21
N GLY A 313 -14.54 2.07 -19.87
CA GLY A 313 -14.91 0.65 -19.73
C GLY A 313 -15.83 0.32 -18.57
N ILE A 314 -15.95 1.19 -17.56
CA ILE A 314 -16.84 0.92 -16.40
C ILE A 314 -18.29 0.83 -16.84
N ALA A 315 -18.74 1.75 -17.70
CA ALA A 315 -20.10 1.73 -18.22
C ALA A 315 -20.38 0.46 -19.05
N GLU A 316 -19.39 -0.01 -19.79
CA GLU A 316 -19.48 -1.22 -20.59
C GLU A 316 -19.53 -2.49 -19.73
N VAL A 317 -18.72 -2.57 -18.69
CA VAL A 317 -18.76 -3.69 -17.73
C VAL A 317 -20.10 -3.70 -16.99
N ALA A 318 -20.60 -2.52 -16.61
CA ALA A 318 -21.92 -2.40 -15.97
C ALA A 318 -23.05 -2.90 -16.88
N ARG A 319 -22.98 -2.60 -18.18
CA ARG A 319 -23.95 -3.12 -19.18
C ARG A 319 -23.85 -4.64 -19.31
N LEU A 320 -22.62 -5.17 -19.31
CA LEU A 320 -22.38 -6.62 -19.40
C LEU A 320 -22.89 -7.33 -18.14
N ALA A 321 -22.74 -6.71 -16.98
CA ALA A 321 -23.29 -7.23 -15.72
C ALA A 321 -24.81 -7.31 -15.76
N ALA A 322 -25.46 -6.29 -16.33
CA ALA A 322 -26.92 -6.23 -16.45
C ALA A 322 -27.47 -7.23 -17.48
N SER A 323 -26.67 -7.64 -18.47
CA SER A 323 -27.10 -8.51 -19.55
C SER A 323 -26.93 -10.00 -19.26
N LYS A 324 -26.18 -10.37 -18.23
CA LYS A 324 -26.01 -11.78 -17.85
C LYS A 324 -27.10 -12.17 -16.84
N GLY A 325 -28.10 -12.90 -17.33
CA GLY A 325 -29.13 -13.49 -16.49
C GLY A 325 -28.55 -14.45 -15.46
N HIS A 326 -29.36 -14.78 -14.49
CA HIS A 326 -29.08 -15.61 -13.32
C HIS A 326 -28.05 -16.74 -13.56
N ARG A 327 -26.85 -16.59 -13.02
CA ARG A 327 -25.92 -17.69 -12.84
C ARG A 327 -26.33 -18.44 -11.57
N GLU A 328 -26.30 -19.75 -11.62
CA GLU A 328 -26.53 -20.58 -10.44
C GLU A 328 -25.52 -20.22 -9.33
N PRO A 329 -25.96 -20.20 -8.08
CA PRO A 329 -25.07 -19.88 -6.96
C PRO A 329 -24.17 -21.07 -6.61
N ALA A 330 -23.16 -21.30 -7.43
CA ALA A 330 -22.07 -22.18 -7.06
C ALA A 330 -20.99 -21.35 -6.38
N GLU A 331 -20.55 -21.80 -5.22
CA GLU A 331 -19.43 -21.15 -4.52
C GLU A 331 -18.24 -21.09 -5.46
N SER A 332 -17.66 -19.89 -5.62
CA SER A 332 -16.55 -19.69 -6.55
C SER A 332 -15.26 -20.27 -6.01
N VAL A 333 -15.06 -20.18 -4.68
CA VAL A 333 -13.91 -20.79 -3.99
C VAL A 333 -14.41 -21.44 -2.71
N GLU A 334 -14.01 -22.69 -2.48
CA GLU A 334 -14.31 -23.42 -1.24
C GLU A 334 -13.06 -24.18 -0.81
N THR A 335 -12.61 -23.95 0.41
CA THR A 335 -11.52 -24.72 1.01
C THR A 335 -12.01 -25.45 2.25
N ARG A 336 -11.52 -26.65 2.48
CA ARG A 336 -11.82 -27.47 3.66
C ARG A 336 -10.54 -28.01 4.22
N ARG A 337 -10.13 -27.47 5.38
CA ARG A 337 -8.96 -27.90 6.15
C ARG A 337 -7.69 -27.96 5.30
N LEU A 338 -7.54 -27.00 4.42
CA LEU A 338 -6.44 -26.96 3.44
C LEU A 338 -5.11 -26.74 4.16
N THR A 339 -4.12 -27.58 3.87
CA THR A 339 -2.81 -27.56 4.54
C THR A 339 -1.70 -27.77 3.51
N ARG A 340 -0.61 -27.04 3.67
CA ARG A 340 0.61 -27.22 2.88
C ARG A 340 1.84 -27.20 3.79
N ARG A 341 2.63 -28.26 3.68
CA ARG A 341 3.89 -28.44 4.41
C ARG A 341 5.08 -28.38 3.46
N PHE A 342 6.16 -27.80 3.91
CA PHE A 342 7.48 -27.85 3.26
C PHE A 342 8.44 -28.44 4.30
N GLY A 343 8.66 -29.75 4.23
CA GLY A 343 9.38 -30.48 5.28
C GLY A 343 8.63 -30.37 6.60
N ASP A 344 9.30 -29.87 7.63
CA ASP A 344 8.70 -29.68 8.96
C ASP A 344 7.95 -28.35 9.10
N PHE A 345 8.11 -27.46 8.12
CA PHE A 345 7.46 -26.13 8.13
C PHE A 345 6.05 -26.21 7.55
N VAL A 346 5.07 -25.76 8.32
CA VAL A 346 3.66 -25.70 7.89
C VAL A 346 3.36 -24.28 7.42
N ALA A 347 3.33 -24.09 6.10
CA ALA A 347 3.10 -22.78 5.48
C ALA A 347 1.63 -22.36 5.54
N VAL A 348 0.71 -23.32 5.35
CA VAL A 348 -0.74 -23.14 5.45
C VAL A 348 -1.27 -24.28 6.31
N ASP A 349 -2.02 -23.96 7.35
CA ASP A 349 -2.43 -24.93 8.37
C ASP A 349 -3.94 -24.90 8.59
N ASP A 350 -4.63 -25.93 8.10
CA ASP A 350 -6.03 -26.23 8.41
C ASP A 350 -6.98 -25.06 8.07
N VAL A 351 -6.83 -24.48 6.88
CA VAL A 351 -7.57 -23.27 6.45
C VAL A 351 -8.89 -23.68 5.76
N SER A 352 -10.01 -23.14 6.26
CA SER A 352 -11.35 -23.36 5.70
C SER A 352 -12.06 -22.01 5.52
N PHE A 353 -12.53 -21.74 4.29
CA PHE A 353 -13.31 -20.55 3.97
C PHE A 353 -13.99 -20.73 2.60
N GLU A 354 -14.83 -19.79 2.25
CA GLU A 354 -15.53 -19.76 0.96
C GLU A 354 -15.57 -18.33 0.42
N VAL A 355 -15.62 -18.21 -0.91
CA VAL A 355 -15.80 -16.93 -1.61
C VAL A 355 -16.97 -17.12 -2.59
N ASN A 356 -17.90 -16.19 -2.55
CA ASN A 356 -19.12 -16.22 -3.38
C ASN A 356 -18.91 -15.45 -4.69
N PRO A 357 -19.68 -15.75 -5.75
CA PRO A 357 -19.64 -14.94 -6.98
C PRO A 357 -19.93 -13.47 -6.69
N GLY A 358 -19.17 -12.56 -7.28
CA GLY A 358 -19.35 -11.13 -7.08
C GLY A 358 -18.82 -10.58 -5.77
N GLU A 359 -18.17 -11.44 -4.97
CA GLU A 359 -17.61 -11.07 -3.67
C GLU A 359 -16.12 -10.79 -3.79
N ILE A 360 -15.67 -9.74 -3.12
CA ILE A 360 -14.24 -9.47 -2.91
C ILE A 360 -13.90 -9.95 -1.49
N PHE A 361 -13.05 -10.95 -1.40
CA PHE A 361 -12.55 -11.51 -0.13
C PHE A 361 -11.10 -11.08 0.03
N GLY A 362 -10.82 -10.30 1.07
CA GLY A 362 -9.49 -9.80 1.38
C GLY A 362 -8.77 -10.69 2.39
N LEU A 363 -7.61 -11.19 2.00
CA LEU A 363 -6.77 -12.02 2.87
C LEU A 363 -5.66 -11.15 3.44
N LEU A 364 -5.79 -10.80 4.72
CA LEU A 364 -4.87 -9.91 5.43
C LEU A 364 -3.92 -10.72 6.30
N GLY A 365 -2.73 -10.22 6.48
CA GLY A 365 -1.76 -10.85 7.37
C GLY A 365 -0.35 -10.31 7.14
N PRO A 366 0.53 -10.54 8.12
CA PRO A 366 1.92 -10.13 7.96
C PRO A 366 2.63 -10.94 6.87
N ASN A 367 3.77 -10.46 6.43
CA ASN A 367 4.62 -11.19 5.50
C ASN A 367 5.00 -12.53 6.13
N GLY A 368 4.90 -13.59 5.34
CA GLY A 368 5.17 -14.95 5.82
C GLY A 368 3.99 -15.66 6.50
N ALA A 369 2.81 -15.05 6.50
CA ALA A 369 1.61 -15.65 7.10
C ALA A 369 1.01 -16.81 6.28
N GLY A 370 1.49 -17.03 5.04
CA GLY A 370 1.01 -18.11 4.18
C GLY A 370 0.06 -17.66 3.07
N LYS A 371 -0.14 -16.37 2.90
CA LYS A 371 -1.09 -15.81 1.91
C LYS A 371 -0.75 -16.23 0.48
N THR A 372 0.49 -16.03 0.06
CA THR A 372 0.95 -16.39 -1.30
C THR A 372 0.87 -17.91 -1.53
N THR A 373 1.25 -18.70 -0.53
CA THR A 373 1.17 -20.16 -0.61
C THR A 373 -0.29 -20.61 -0.80
N LEU A 374 -1.22 -20.02 -0.06
CA LEU A 374 -2.64 -20.33 -0.18
C LEU A 374 -3.15 -20.02 -1.60
N ILE A 375 -2.83 -18.83 -2.14
CA ILE A 375 -3.24 -18.45 -3.50
C ILE A 375 -2.64 -19.43 -4.53
N ARG A 376 -1.38 -19.79 -4.38
CA ARG A 376 -0.72 -20.71 -5.32
C ARG A 376 -1.38 -22.08 -5.33
N MET A 377 -1.83 -22.56 -4.17
CA MET A 377 -2.60 -23.82 -4.11
C MET A 377 -3.94 -23.67 -4.84
N LEU A 378 -4.66 -22.57 -4.60
CA LEU A 378 -5.97 -22.32 -5.21
C LEU A 378 -5.89 -22.13 -6.73
N CYS A 379 -4.73 -21.69 -7.24
CA CYS A 379 -4.47 -21.56 -8.68
C CYS A 379 -4.03 -22.89 -9.35
N GLY A 380 -3.86 -23.94 -8.55
CA GLY A 380 -3.37 -25.22 -9.07
C GLY A 380 -1.88 -25.25 -9.38
N LEU A 381 -1.13 -24.30 -8.83
CA LEU A 381 0.33 -24.19 -9.04
C LEU A 381 1.13 -24.97 -7.99
N LEU A 382 0.48 -25.35 -6.89
CA LEU A 382 1.12 -26.02 -5.77
C LEU A 382 0.12 -27.01 -5.17
N PRO A 383 0.43 -28.31 -5.12
CA PRO A 383 -0.53 -29.27 -4.56
C PRO A 383 -0.64 -29.15 -3.04
N PRO A 384 -1.84 -29.35 -2.47
CA PRO A 384 -1.97 -29.38 -1.01
C PRO A 384 -1.34 -30.63 -0.40
N SER A 385 -0.89 -30.51 0.85
CA SER A 385 -0.43 -31.64 1.64
C SER A 385 -1.60 -32.40 2.25
N ASN A 386 -2.62 -31.67 2.71
CA ASN A 386 -3.87 -32.23 3.28
C ASN A 386 -5.02 -31.27 2.95
N GLY A 387 -6.22 -31.77 3.14
CA GLY A 387 -7.43 -30.98 2.91
C GLY A 387 -7.80 -30.94 1.44
N THR A 388 -8.88 -30.22 1.14
CA THR A 388 -9.42 -30.12 -0.22
C THR A 388 -9.79 -28.67 -0.53
N ALA A 389 -9.80 -28.34 -1.82
CA ALA A 389 -10.32 -27.07 -2.29
C ALA A 389 -10.93 -27.23 -3.68
N ARG A 390 -11.99 -26.48 -3.92
CA ARG A 390 -12.63 -26.39 -5.23
C ARG A 390 -12.70 -24.92 -5.65
N VAL A 391 -12.39 -24.68 -6.90
CA VAL A 391 -12.48 -23.35 -7.52
C VAL A 391 -13.33 -23.50 -8.77
N VAL A 392 -14.45 -22.78 -8.85
CA VAL A 392 -15.44 -22.91 -9.91
C VAL A 392 -15.90 -24.37 -10.07
N GLY A 393 -16.03 -25.08 -8.94
CA GLY A 393 -16.43 -26.49 -8.92
C GLY A 393 -15.35 -27.47 -9.34
N ILE A 394 -14.12 -27.00 -9.64
CA ILE A 394 -12.99 -27.82 -10.09
C ILE A 394 -12.08 -28.10 -8.90
N ASP A 395 -11.77 -29.37 -8.66
CA ASP A 395 -10.81 -29.79 -7.62
C ASP A 395 -9.39 -29.34 -8.01
N ILE A 396 -8.73 -28.61 -7.10
CA ILE A 396 -7.42 -28.01 -7.38
C ILE A 396 -6.30 -29.04 -7.55
N ALA A 397 -6.44 -30.21 -6.92
CA ALA A 397 -5.42 -31.26 -6.94
C ALA A 397 -5.53 -32.15 -8.17
N SER A 398 -6.76 -32.48 -8.58
CA SER A 398 -7.00 -33.47 -9.65
C SER A 398 -7.01 -32.88 -11.05
N GLN A 399 -7.38 -31.61 -11.22
CA GLN A 399 -7.54 -30.98 -12.54
C GLN A 399 -6.89 -29.59 -12.62
N PRO A 400 -5.58 -29.47 -12.32
CA PRO A 400 -4.94 -28.14 -12.28
C PRO A 400 -4.88 -27.43 -13.63
N ARG A 401 -4.78 -28.15 -14.74
CA ARG A 401 -4.76 -27.55 -16.09
C ARG A 401 -6.11 -26.94 -16.47
N ARG A 402 -7.21 -27.68 -16.20
CA ARG A 402 -8.57 -27.19 -16.45
C ARG A 402 -8.85 -25.97 -15.59
N LEU A 403 -8.41 -25.99 -14.33
CA LEU A 403 -8.57 -24.90 -13.38
C LEU A 403 -7.91 -23.61 -13.90
N ARG A 404 -6.65 -23.71 -14.37
CA ARG A 404 -5.89 -22.54 -14.81
C ARG A 404 -6.52 -21.82 -16.00
N GLN A 405 -7.29 -22.52 -16.81
CA GLN A 405 -8.03 -21.93 -17.94
C GLN A 405 -9.31 -21.18 -17.50
N ARG A 406 -9.76 -21.41 -16.25
CA ARG A 406 -11.01 -20.86 -15.73
C ARG A 406 -10.80 -19.72 -14.73
N ILE A 407 -9.56 -19.47 -14.35
CA ILE A 407 -9.20 -18.44 -13.35
C ILE A 407 -8.29 -17.38 -13.96
N GLY A 408 -8.29 -16.19 -13.35
CA GLY A 408 -7.30 -15.16 -13.59
C GLY A 408 -6.37 -15.10 -12.40
N TYR A 409 -5.09 -14.86 -12.67
CA TYR A 409 -4.07 -14.77 -11.61
C TYR A 409 -3.12 -13.62 -11.89
N MET A 410 -2.96 -12.77 -10.89
CA MET A 410 -2.00 -11.68 -10.91
C MET A 410 -1.03 -11.89 -9.76
N SER A 411 0.21 -12.26 -10.08
CA SER A 411 1.25 -12.54 -9.09
C SER A 411 1.80 -11.25 -8.48
N GLN A 412 2.43 -11.36 -7.34
CA GLN A 412 3.06 -10.26 -6.62
C GLN A 412 4.10 -9.52 -7.49
N ARG A 413 4.87 -10.30 -8.26
CA ARG A 413 5.76 -9.76 -9.29
C ARG A 413 5.06 -9.97 -10.62
N PHE A 414 4.57 -8.91 -11.23
CA PHE A 414 3.80 -9.01 -12.47
C PHE A 414 4.58 -9.81 -13.51
N SER A 415 3.96 -10.91 -14.00
CA SER A 415 4.59 -11.84 -14.95
C SER A 415 4.50 -11.30 -16.37
N LEU A 416 4.97 -10.06 -16.57
CA LEU A 416 4.98 -9.39 -17.86
C LEU A 416 6.32 -9.58 -18.57
N TYR A 417 6.27 -9.63 -19.88
CA TYR A 417 7.47 -9.67 -20.74
C TYR A 417 7.91 -8.23 -21.00
N HIS A 418 8.98 -7.81 -20.32
CA HIS A 418 9.45 -6.43 -20.32
C HIS A 418 9.96 -5.95 -21.68
N ASP A 419 10.45 -6.88 -22.49
CA ASP A 419 10.96 -6.58 -23.85
C ASP A 419 9.86 -6.45 -24.89
N LEU A 420 8.64 -6.84 -24.54
CA LEU A 420 7.48 -6.79 -25.45
C LEU A 420 6.66 -5.51 -25.19
N THR A 421 5.86 -5.14 -26.20
CA THR A 421 4.91 -4.03 -26.08
C THR A 421 3.70 -4.45 -25.25
N VAL A 422 2.86 -3.48 -24.89
CA VAL A 422 1.56 -3.70 -24.24
C VAL A 422 0.72 -4.68 -25.08
N HIS A 423 0.57 -4.40 -26.37
CA HIS A 423 -0.21 -5.26 -27.28
C HIS A 423 0.36 -6.67 -27.38
N GLU A 424 1.69 -6.78 -27.49
CA GLU A 424 2.36 -8.09 -27.59
C GLU A 424 2.17 -8.94 -26.33
N ASN A 425 2.20 -8.31 -25.15
CA ASN A 425 1.90 -9.00 -23.89
C ASN A 425 0.45 -9.53 -23.89
N LEU A 426 -0.50 -8.67 -24.25
CA LEU A 426 -1.92 -9.05 -24.31
C LEU A 426 -2.15 -10.19 -25.30
N ALA A 427 -1.53 -10.11 -26.49
CA ALA A 427 -1.64 -11.14 -27.52
C ALA A 427 -1.03 -12.48 -27.04
N PHE A 428 0.10 -12.42 -26.34
CA PHE A 428 0.74 -13.62 -25.77
C PHE A 428 -0.19 -14.32 -24.79
N PHE A 429 -0.76 -13.57 -23.84
CA PHE A 429 -1.63 -14.17 -22.83
C PHE A 429 -2.96 -14.65 -23.42
N ALA A 430 -3.49 -13.94 -24.41
CA ALA A 430 -4.68 -14.40 -25.13
C ALA A 430 -4.43 -15.78 -25.79
N SER A 431 -3.27 -15.92 -26.42
CA SER A 431 -2.85 -17.19 -27.02
C SER A 431 -2.66 -18.30 -25.96
N ALA A 432 -2.05 -17.93 -24.82
CA ALA A 432 -1.82 -18.85 -23.70
C ALA A 432 -3.13 -19.40 -23.11
N TYR A 433 -4.19 -18.56 -23.12
CA TYR A 433 -5.53 -18.99 -22.68
C TYR A 433 -6.32 -19.70 -23.77
N GLY A 434 -5.73 -19.88 -24.97
CA GLY A 434 -6.38 -20.59 -26.07
C GLY A 434 -7.45 -19.77 -26.80
N ILE A 435 -7.41 -18.45 -26.68
CA ILE A 435 -8.36 -17.56 -27.38
C ILE A 435 -7.96 -17.46 -28.84
N LYS A 436 -8.89 -17.79 -29.77
CA LYS A 436 -8.65 -17.74 -31.21
C LYS A 436 -8.52 -16.30 -31.70
N ARG A 437 -7.91 -16.09 -32.88
CA ARG A 437 -7.54 -14.76 -33.42
C ARG A 437 -8.63 -13.69 -33.37
N ARG A 438 -9.84 -13.98 -33.90
CA ARG A 438 -10.93 -12.99 -33.91
C ARG A 438 -11.42 -12.67 -32.49
N PRO A 439 -11.79 -13.68 -31.66
CA PRO A 439 -12.15 -13.41 -30.26
C PRO A 439 -11.02 -12.75 -29.48
N ALA A 440 -9.74 -13.03 -29.81
CA ALA A 440 -8.59 -12.41 -29.13
C ALA A 440 -8.56 -10.90 -29.34
N ARG A 441 -8.85 -10.41 -30.56
CA ARG A 441 -8.92 -8.97 -30.85
C ARG A 441 -9.99 -8.29 -29.99
N GLU A 442 -11.16 -8.91 -29.88
CA GLU A 442 -12.26 -8.41 -29.05
C GLU A 442 -11.90 -8.44 -27.57
N ALA A 443 -11.27 -9.53 -27.10
CA ALA A 443 -10.84 -9.68 -25.71
C ALA A 443 -9.79 -8.62 -25.35
N ILE A 444 -8.81 -8.39 -26.22
CA ILE A 444 -7.75 -7.39 -26.01
C ILE A 444 -8.36 -5.98 -25.99
N ALA A 445 -9.26 -5.68 -26.93
CA ALA A 445 -9.94 -4.38 -26.97
C ALA A 445 -10.75 -4.14 -25.69
N TRP A 446 -11.49 -5.14 -25.25
CA TRP A 446 -12.30 -5.08 -24.02
C TRP A 446 -11.41 -4.90 -22.79
N ALA A 447 -10.37 -5.72 -22.63
CA ALA A 447 -9.47 -5.66 -21.49
C ALA A 447 -8.72 -4.31 -21.45
N SER A 448 -8.30 -3.80 -22.61
CA SER A 448 -7.65 -2.49 -22.72
C SER A 448 -8.59 -1.36 -22.33
N ALA A 449 -9.86 -1.44 -22.73
CA ALA A 449 -10.88 -0.44 -22.38
C ALA A 449 -11.16 -0.44 -20.89
N VAL A 450 -11.35 -1.62 -20.29
CA VAL A 450 -11.64 -1.78 -18.86
C VAL A 450 -10.48 -1.24 -18.01
N THR A 451 -9.24 -1.51 -18.41
CA THR A 451 -8.05 -1.15 -17.60
C THR A 451 -7.44 0.20 -18.01
N GLY A 452 -8.02 0.89 -18.99
CA GLY A 452 -7.55 2.22 -19.37
C GLY A 452 -6.18 2.22 -20.07
N LEU A 453 -5.94 1.26 -20.98
CA LEU A 453 -4.66 1.13 -21.69
C LEU A 453 -4.72 1.71 -23.12
N HIS A 454 -5.75 2.48 -23.44
CA HIS A 454 -5.90 3.11 -24.76
C HIS A 454 -4.69 4.00 -25.09
N GLY A 455 -4.20 3.88 -26.31
CA GLY A 455 -3.09 4.68 -26.81
C GLY A 455 -1.71 4.17 -26.39
N LEU A 456 -1.66 3.07 -25.63
CA LEU A 456 -0.39 2.52 -25.12
C LEU A 456 0.02 1.20 -25.80
N ALA A 457 -0.72 0.76 -26.80
CA ALA A 457 -0.53 -0.56 -27.44
C ALA A 457 0.91 -0.81 -27.91
N ASP A 458 1.56 0.21 -28.46
CA ASP A 458 2.91 0.10 -29.03
C ASP A 458 4.03 0.45 -28.06
N GLU A 459 3.69 0.83 -26.80
CA GLU A 459 4.68 1.15 -25.77
C GLU A 459 5.32 -0.13 -25.23
N SER A 460 6.65 -0.08 -25.05
CA SER A 460 7.40 -1.16 -24.41
C SER A 460 7.09 -1.19 -22.92
N VAL A 461 6.90 -2.40 -22.37
CA VAL A 461 6.61 -2.57 -20.93
C VAL A 461 7.73 -2.02 -20.05
N SER A 462 8.98 -2.12 -20.51
CA SER A 462 10.14 -1.59 -19.74
C SER A 462 10.06 -0.08 -19.53
N GLY A 463 9.39 0.65 -20.42
CA GLY A 463 9.24 2.11 -20.33
C GLY A 463 8.01 2.57 -19.54
N LEU A 464 7.15 1.65 -19.08
CA LEU A 464 5.90 2.00 -18.40
C LEU A 464 6.14 2.27 -16.91
N SER A 465 5.30 3.15 -16.36
CA SER A 465 5.27 3.36 -14.90
C SER A 465 4.69 2.15 -14.17
N GLY A 466 4.94 2.04 -12.91
CA GLY A 466 4.36 0.99 -12.06
C GLY A 466 2.85 0.86 -12.19
N UNK A 467 2.19 1.78 -12.23
CA UNK A 467 0.83 1.87 -12.33
C UNK A 467 0.24 1.35 -13.59
N VAL A 468 0.94 1.71 -14.61
CA VAL A 468 0.50 1.20 -15.90
C VAL A 468 0.80 -0.30 -16.04
N ARG A 469 1.98 -0.73 -15.57
CA ARG A 469 2.32 -2.16 -15.56
C ARG A 469 1.33 -2.98 -14.74
N GLN A 470 0.88 -2.45 -13.62
CA GLN A 470 -0.14 -3.09 -12.77
C GLN A 470 -1.45 -3.28 -13.55
N ARG A 471 -1.90 -2.24 -14.25
CA ARG A 471 -3.13 -2.31 -15.06
C ARG A 471 -2.99 -3.30 -16.21
N LEU A 472 -1.81 -3.34 -16.83
CA LEU A 472 -1.51 -4.32 -17.89
C LEU A 472 -1.54 -5.75 -17.33
N ALA A 473 -0.96 -5.98 -16.16
CA ALA A 473 -0.98 -7.31 -15.53
C ALA A 473 -2.43 -7.76 -15.25
N LEU A 474 -3.27 -6.84 -14.78
CA LEU A 474 -4.69 -7.14 -14.57
C LEU A 474 -5.39 -7.43 -15.91
N ALA A 475 -5.12 -6.62 -16.94
CA ALA A 475 -5.69 -6.83 -18.28
C ALA A 475 -5.35 -8.21 -18.82
N CYS A 476 -4.10 -8.65 -18.66
CA CYS A 476 -3.66 -9.98 -19.08
C CYS A 476 -4.41 -11.09 -18.32
N GLY A 477 -4.72 -10.86 -17.07
CA GLY A 477 -5.41 -11.85 -16.22
C GLY A 477 -6.91 -11.96 -16.48
N ILE A 478 -7.53 -10.99 -17.16
CA ILE A 478 -8.99 -10.96 -17.38
C ILE A 478 -9.40 -11.21 -18.83
N LEU A 479 -8.46 -11.42 -19.76
CA LEU A 479 -8.72 -11.60 -21.19
C LEU A 479 -9.78 -12.66 -21.50
N HIS A 480 -9.76 -13.76 -20.78
CA HIS A 480 -10.64 -14.92 -20.95
C HIS A 480 -11.90 -14.84 -20.07
N ARG A 481 -12.14 -13.68 -19.46
CA ARG A 481 -13.30 -13.39 -18.59
C ARG A 481 -13.48 -14.48 -17.51
N PRO A 482 -12.48 -14.65 -16.62
CA PRO A 482 -12.54 -15.69 -15.60
C PRO A 482 -13.66 -15.43 -14.59
N ALA A 483 -14.22 -16.51 -14.03
CA ALA A 483 -15.23 -16.43 -12.98
C ALA A 483 -14.60 -16.07 -11.63
N VAL A 484 -13.32 -16.39 -11.45
CA VAL A 484 -12.55 -16.12 -10.23
C VAL A 484 -11.24 -15.44 -10.59
N LEU A 485 -10.89 -14.41 -9.86
CA LEU A 485 -9.64 -13.65 -10.03
C LEU A 485 -8.85 -13.68 -8.73
N PHE A 486 -7.62 -14.15 -8.81
CA PHE A 486 -6.69 -14.17 -7.68
C PHE A 486 -5.67 -13.05 -7.85
N LEU A 487 -5.58 -12.17 -6.86
CA LEU A 487 -4.68 -11.01 -6.88
C LEU A 487 -3.74 -11.09 -5.67
N ASP A 488 -2.46 -11.33 -5.92
CA ASP A 488 -1.45 -11.48 -4.86
C ASP A 488 -0.69 -10.17 -4.67
N GLU A 489 -1.06 -9.41 -3.65
CA GLU A 489 -0.52 -8.09 -3.31
C GLU A 489 -0.43 -7.17 -4.53
N PRO A 490 -1.56 -6.94 -5.22
CA PRO A 490 -1.54 -6.28 -6.53
C PRO A 490 -1.13 -4.81 -6.47
N THR A 491 -1.26 -4.16 -5.31
CA THR A 491 -1.00 -2.72 -5.13
C THR A 491 0.31 -2.43 -4.43
N SER A 492 1.15 -3.45 -4.22
CA SER A 492 2.44 -3.27 -3.56
C SER A 492 3.32 -2.29 -4.35
N GLY A 493 3.82 -1.26 -3.67
CA GLY A 493 4.70 -0.26 -4.27
C GLY A 493 4.01 0.75 -5.19
N VAL A 494 2.68 0.81 -5.16
CA VAL A 494 1.88 1.71 -6.00
C VAL A 494 1.37 2.87 -5.13
N ASP A 495 1.41 4.09 -5.67
CA ASP A 495 0.95 5.28 -4.96
C ASP A 495 -0.57 5.25 -4.70
N PRO A 496 -1.06 6.01 -3.72
CA PRO A 496 -2.48 5.94 -3.32
C PRO A 496 -3.47 6.23 -4.44
N GLN A 497 -3.15 7.14 -5.35
CA GLN A 497 -4.06 7.50 -6.45
C GLN A 497 -4.19 6.34 -7.45
N ALA A 498 -3.05 5.75 -7.84
CA ALA A 498 -3.03 4.59 -8.72
C ALA A 498 -3.70 3.38 -8.04
N ARG A 499 -3.51 3.24 -6.72
CA ARG A 499 -4.15 2.20 -5.91
C ARG A 499 -5.67 2.35 -5.91
N SER A 500 -6.17 3.57 -5.72
CA SER A 500 -7.61 3.86 -5.75
C SER A 500 -8.23 3.50 -7.12
N ARG A 501 -7.53 3.85 -8.21
CA ARG A 501 -7.97 3.50 -9.58
C ARG A 501 -8.01 1.98 -9.77
N PHE A 502 -7.02 1.27 -9.28
CA PHE A 502 -6.96 -0.19 -9.36
C PHE A 502 -8.13 -0.83 -8.62
N TRP A 503 -8.43 -0.37 -7.40
CA TRP A 503 -9.54 -0.90 -6.62
C TRP A 503 -10.89 -0.61 -7.28
N ARG A 504 -11.01 0.51 -7.99
CA ARG A 504 -12.21 0.79 -8.78
C ARG A 504 -12.40 -0.27 -9.87
N LEU A 505 -11.32 -0.66 -10.56
CA LEU A 505 -11.37 -1.73 -11.56
C LEU A 505 -11.79 -3.06 -10.93
N VAL A 506 -11.21 -3.41 -9.79
CA VAL A 506 -11.53 -4.66 -9.09
C VAL A 506 -13.02 -4.68 -8.65
N ASN A 507 -13.50 -3.57 -8.09
CA ASN A 507 -14.90 -3.46 -7.67
C ASN A 507 -15.85 -3.56 -8.88
N THR A 508 -15.48 -2.99 -10.02
CA THR A 508 -16.26 -3.08 -11.25
C THR A 508 -16.39 -4.54 -11.72
N LEU A 509 -15.27 -5.28 -11.70
CA LEU A 509 -15.27 -6.71 -12.07
C LEU A 509 -16.13 -7.53 -11.10
N ALA A 510 -16.04 -7.26 -9.81
CA ALA A 510 -16.84 -7.95 -8.80
C ALA A 510 -18.33 -7.64 -8.98
N ALA A 511 -18.69 -6.38 -9.28
CA ALA A 511 -20.08 -5.99 -9.57
C ALA A 511 -20.63 -6.73 -10.80
N ALA A 512 -19.76 -7.09 -11.75
CA ALA A 512 -20.11 -7.89 -12.93
C ALA A 512 -20.22 -9.39 -12.63
N GLY A 513 -19.96 -9.82 -11.40
CA GLY A 513 -20.13 -11.21 -10.96
C GLY A 513 -18.84 -11.97 -10.73
N THR A 514 -17.67 -11.38 -10.96
CA THR A 514 -16.37 -12.03 -10.72
C THR A 514 -16.14 -12.17 -9.22
N ALA A 515 -15.79 -13.37 -8.77
CA ALA A 515 -15.31 -13.59 -7.40
C ALA A 515 -13.83 -13.18 -7.35
N VAL A 516 -13.45 -12.40 -6.35
CA VAL A 516 -12.08 -11.89 -6.23
C VAL A 516 -11.51 -12.30 -4.87
N LEU A 517 -10.37 -12.96 -4.87
CA LEU A 517 -9.57 -13.21 -3.67
C LEU A 517 -8.30 -12.36 -3.79
N VAL A 518 -8.15 -11.41 -2.90
CA VAL A 518 -7.00 -10.49 -2.92
C VAL A 518 -6.23 -10.62 -1.62
N THR A 519 -4.91 -10.71 -1.73
CA THR A 519 -4.03 -10.60 -0.55
C THR A 519 -3.48 -9.18 -0.48
N THR A 520 -3.35 -8.66 0.72
CA THR A 520 -2.74 -7.36 0.96
C THR A 520 -2.15 -7.29 2.36
N HIS A 521 -1.14 -6.45 2.50
CA HIS A 521 -0.62 -6.05 3.80
C HIS A 521 -0.97 -4.58 4.10
N TYR A 522 -1.71 -3.92 3.21
CA TYR A 522 -2.22 -2.56 3.45
C TYR A 522 -3.61 -2.68 4.07
N LEU A 523 -3.69 -2.47 5.39
CA LEU A 523 -4.94 -2.66 6.13
C LEU A 523 -6.07 -1.73 5.68
N GLU A 524 -5.73 -0.56 5.19
CA GLU A 524 -6.71 0.39 4.63
C GLU A 524 -7.47 -0.18 3.41
N GLU A 525 -6.87 -1.16 2.72
CA GLU A 525 -7.52 -1.82 1.57
C GLU A 525 -8.65 -2.76 2.00
N ALA A 526 -8.68 -3.14 3.29
CA ALA A 526 -9.77 -3.94 3.84
C ALA A 526 -11.15 -3.29 3.60
N ALA A 527 -11.18 -1.95 3.55
CA ALA A 527 -12.42 -1.21 3.31
C ALA A 527 -13.03 -1.47 1.92
N TYR A 528 -12.22 -1.94 0.97
CA TYR A 528 -12.70 -2.28 -0.38
C TYR A 528 -13.25 -3.70 -0.49
N CYS A 529 -13.10 -4.52 0.56
CA CYS A 529 -13.48 -5.94 0.55
C CYS A 529 -14.84 -6.15 1.21
N HIS A 530 -15.62 -7.11 0.70
CA HIS A 530 -16.89 -7.50 1.29
C HIS A 530 -16.68 -8.26 2.60
N ARG A 531 -15.73 -9.20 2.59
CA ARG A 531 -15.34 -9.98 3.77
C ARG A 531 -13.82 -10.09 3.83
N LEU A 532 -13.32 -10.34 5.03
CA LEU A 532 -11.89 -10.42 5.32
C LEU A 532 -11.56 -11.75 5.98
N GLY A 533 -10.36 -12.24 5.69
CA GLY A 533 -9.75 -13.34 6.43
C GLY A 533 -8.42 -12.86 6.99
N LEU A 534 -8.17 -13.09 8.27
CA LEU A 534 -6.91 -12.70 8.92
C LEU A 534 -6.04 -13.95 9.04
N MET A 535 -4.89 -13.94 8.38
CA MET A 535 -3.91 -15.03 8.45
C MET A 535 -2.73 -14.65 9.35
N TYR A 536 -2.35 -15.60 10.18
CA TYR A 536 -1.20 -15.46 11.07
C TYR A 536 -0.56 -16.84 11.25
N GLU A 537 0.73 -16.93 10.97
CA GLU A 537 1.52 -18.16 11.08
C GLU A 537 0.86 -19.37 10.39
N GLY A 538 0.36 -19.15 9.18
CA GLY A 538 -0.22 -20.19 8.33
C GLY A 538 -1.69 -20.51 8.62
N ARG A 539 -2.28 -19.90 9.65
CA ARG A 539 -3.64 -20.18 10.10
C ARG A 539 -4.57 -19.01 9.81
N LEU A 540 -5.82 -19.34 9.51
CA LEU A 540 -6.89 -18.34 9.38
C LEU A 540 -7.47 -18.12 10.79
N ILE A 541 -7.05 -17.03 11.44
CA ILE A 541 -7.40 -16.79 12.86
C ILE A 541 -8.75 -16.08 13.03
N ALA A 542 -9.27 -15.44 11.99
CA ALA A 542 -10.59 -14.80 12.01
C ALA A 542 -11.06 -14.58 10.57
N ALA A 543 -12.37 -14.60 10.35
CA ALA A 543 -12.97 -14.31 9.05
C ALA A 543 -14.36 -13.71 9.24
N GLY A 544 -14.73 -12.79 8.35
CA GLY A 544 -16.04 -12.13 8.36
C GLY A 544 -15.95 -10.72 7.82
N ASP A 545 -17.06 -10.01 7.80
CA ASP A 545 -17.03 -8.58 7.48
C ASP A 545 -16.44 -7.81 8.67
N LEU A 546 -16.13 -6.53 8.48
CA LEU A 546 -15.46 -5.72 9.50
C LEU A 546 -16.28 -5.64 10.80
N ALA A 547 -17.61 -5.53 10.69
CA ALA A 547 -18.50 -5.49 11.85
C ALA A 547 -18.43 -6.80 12.65
N ALA A 548 -18.45 -7.95 11.95
CA ALA A 548 -18.33 -9.26 12.57
C ALA A 548 -16.98 -9.46 13.26
N LEU A 549 -15.91 -8.97 12.63
CA LEU A 549 -14.56 -9.05 13.20
C LEU A 549 -14.45 -8.22 14.50
N ARG A 550 -15.03 -7.01 14.52
CA ARG A 550 -15.07 -6.17 15.72
C ARG A 550 -15.88 -6.83 16.85
N ALA A 551 -17.05 -7.41 16.48
CA ALA A 551 -17.93 -8.08 17.43
C ALA A 551 -17.27 -9.32 18.08
N GLY A 552 -16.33 -9.94 17.39
CA GLY A 552 -15.58 -11.11 17.89
C GLY A 552 -14.51 -10.80 18.92
N LEU A 553 -14.31 -9.54 19.27
CA LEU A 553 -13.30 -9.08 20.24
C LEU A 553 -13.98 -8.51 21.50
N PRO A 554 -13.46 -8.79 22.69
CA PRO A 554 -14.03 -8.27 23.93
C PRO A 554 -13.69 -6.81 24.22
N GLN A 555 -12.72 -6.22 23.52
CA GLN A 555 -12.24 -4.86 23.75
C GLN A 555 -13.16 -3.82 23.12
N ASP A 556 -13.45 -2.74 23.84
CA ASP A 556 -14.12 -1.56 23.32
C ASP A 556 -13.06 -0.57 22.81
N GLY A 557 -13.46 0.32 21.90
CA GLY A 557 -12.60 1.39 21.42
C GLY A 557 -11.64 1.02 20.29
N LEU A 558 -11.89 -0.10 19.61
CA LEU A 558 -11.12 -0.49 18.43
C LEU A 558 -11.69 0.27 17.21
N GLU A 559 -11.13 1.44 16.94
CA GLU A 559 -11.65 2.36 15.93
C GLU A 559 -11.22 2.02 14.49
N THR A 560 -9.99 1.53 14.33
CA THR A 560 -9.42 1.26 13.02
C THR A 560 -9.32 -0.23 12.73
N ILE A 561 -9.25 -0.59 11.45
CA ILE A 561 -9.00 -1.99 11.05
C ILE A 561 -7.63 -2.47 11.56
N GLU A 562 -6.65 -1.58 11.66
CA GLU A 562 -5.34 -1.90 12.22
C GLU A 562 -5.48 -2.33 13.69
N ASP A 563 -6.28 -1.61 14.48
CA ASP A 563 -6.55 -1.95 15.88
C ASP A 563 -7.16 -3.35 15.99
N VAL A 564 -8.15 -3.66 15.15
CA VAL A 564 -8.83 -4.94 15.10
C VAL A 564 -7.85 -6.07 14.75
N PHE A 565 -7.05 -5.86 13.69
CA PHE A 565 -6.06 -6.82 13.21
C PHE A 565 -5.02 -7.14 14.30
N LEU A 566 -4.48 -6.10 14.94
CA LEU A 566 -3.46 -6.26 15.98
C LEU A 566 -4.04 -6.93 17.23
N ALA A 567 -5.32 -6.67 17.57
CA ALA A 567 -5.99 -7.32 18.69
C ALA A 567 -6.12 -8.83 18.47
N TYR A 568 -6.47 -9.25 17.25
CA TYR A 568 -6.53 -10.68 16.90
C TYR A 568 -5.16 -11.35 16.98
N ILE A 569 -4.11 -10.68 16.50
CA ILE A 569 -2.73 -11.22 16.57
C ILE A 569 -2.30 -11.35 18.04
N GLU A 570 -2.55 -10.34 18.85
CA GLU A 570 -2.21 -10.36 20.28
C GLU A 570 -2.91 -11.50 21.02
N ARG A 571 -4.18 -11.73 20.70
CA ARG A 571 -4.96 -12.86 21.25
C ARG A 571 -4.31 -14.20 20.87
N GLU A 572 -3.91 -14.36 19.63
CA GLU A 572 -3.22 -15.60 19.17
C GLU A 572 -1.89 -15.80 19.87
N ARG A 573 -1.10 -14.75 20.01
CA ARG A 573 0.19 -14.80 20.73
C ARG A 573 0.01 -15.21 22.19
N THR A 574 -1.00 -14.66 22.86
CA THR A 574 -1.28 -14.96 24.28
C THR A 574 -1.73 -16.41 24.46
N GLN A 575 -2.53 -16.94 23.53
CA GLN A 575 -2.98 -18.34 23.56
C GLN A 575 -1.83 -19.31 23.32
N ALA A 576 -0.88 -18.96 22.45
CA ALA A 576 0.29 -19.79 22.14
C ALA A 576 1.30 -19.86 23.31
N VAL A 577 1.31 -18.84 24.18
CA VAL A 577 2.24 -18.73 25.33
C VAL A 577 1.70 -19.45 26.57
N ARG A 578 0.42 -19.85 26.64
CA ARG A 578 -0.12 -20.63 27.77
C ARG A 578 0.53 -22.02 27.80
N PRO A 579 1.29 -22.37 28.86
CA PRO A 579 1.90 -23.71 28.94
C PRO A 579 0.82 -24.77 29.07
N ILE A 580 1.13 -25.90 28.45
CA ILE A 580 0.34 -27.12 28.62
C ILE A 580 0.47 -27.56 30.10
N UNK A 581 -0.16 -27.01 30.72
CA UNK A 581 -0.03 -27.38 32.05
C UNK A 581 -1.35 -27.60 32.66
N GLU A 582 -1.75 -28.26 32.89
CA GLU A 582 -2.86 -28.76 33.64
C GLU A 582 -3.73 -29.75 32.88
N ALA A 583 -3.12 -30.91 32.62
CA ALA A 583 -3.88 -32.13 32.41
C ALA A 583 -3.24 -33.16 33.35
N GLY A 584 -3.63 -33.11 34.63
CA GLY A 584 -3.33 -34.12 35.62
C GLY A 584 -4.61 -34.76 36.08
#